data_34ed75e07c30220df12100416bf7bd82
#
_entry.id   34ed75e07c30220df12100416bf7bd82
#
_cell.length_a   1.000
_cell.length_b   1.000
_cell.length_c   1.000
_cell.angle_alpha   90.00
_cell.angle_beta   90.00
_cell.angle_gamma   90.00
#
_symmetry.space_group_name_H-M   'P 1'
#
loop_
_entity.id
_entity.type
_entity.pdbx_description
1 polymer ?
#
loop_
_entity_poly.entity_id
_entity_poly.type
_entity_poly.pdbx_seq_one_letter_code
_entity_poly.pdbx_strand_id
1 'polypeptide(L)'
;MKSIKGLVMKETRPVYVHTPSAATVKDFLRHAEKEGFLFGDGKRPTNKPFDDYYALHQDLTINYIGFVGRLRFNSNDDGILRVEYQDLFR
;
A
#
# COMPACT_ATOMS: atom_id res chain seq x y z
N MET A 1 -12.73 11.47 -0.89
CA MET A 1 -11.86 10.29 -0.77
C MET A 1 -10.87 10.27 -1.92
N LYS A 2 -9.61 10.08 -1.62
CA LYS A 2 -8.58 10.03 -2.66
C LYS A 2 -8.52 8.64 -3.29
N SER A 3 -8.21 8.59 -4.59
CA SER A 3 -7.99 7.33 -5.28
C SER A 3 -6.58 6.83 -5.00
N ILE A 4 -6.44 5.59 -4.57
CA ILE A 4 -5.14 4.94 -4.40
C ILE A 4 -4.45 4.81 -5.76
N LYS A 5 -5.20 4.38 -6.77
CA LYS A 5 -4.70 4.26 -8.14
C LYS A 5 -4.20 5.60 -8.68
N GLY A 6 -4.97 6.67 -8.45
CA GLY A 6 -4.58 8.00 -8.89
C GLY A 6 -3.28 8.46 -8.27
N LEU A 7 -3.06 8.18 -6.98
CA LEU A 7 -1.82 8.51 -6.29
C LEU A 7 -0.64 7.74 -6.88
N VAL A 8 -0.79 6.44 -7.07
CA VAL A 8 0.27 5.57 -7.57
C VAL A 8 0.67 5.92 -9.00
N MET A 9 -0.30 6.25 -9.84
CA MET A 9 -0.05 6.58 -11.25
C MET A 9 0.66 7.92 -11.44
N LYS A 10 0.57 8.82 -10.46
CA LYS A 10 1.27 10.11 -10.51
C LYS A 10 2.69 10.02 -10.00
N GLU A 11 3.03 8.95 -9.31
CA GLU A 11 4.32 8.81 -8.64
C GLU A 11 5.22 7.86 -9.42
N THR A 12 6.49 8.22 -9.59
CA THR A 12 7.47 7.36 -10.26
C THR A 12 8.11 6.38 -9.30
N ARG A 13 8.01 6.63 -7.99
CA ARG A 13 8.57 5.79 -6.95
C ARG A 13 7.51 4.82 -6.43
N PRO A 14 7.91 3.68 -5.86
CA PRO A 14 6.95 2.83 -5.14
C PRO A 14 6.29 3.62 -4.01
N VAL A 15 5.02 3.39 -3.79
CA VAL A 15 4.27 4.03 -2.71
C VAL A 15 4.17 3.03 -1.55
N TYR A 16 4.75 3.40 -0.41
CA TYR A 16 4.69 2.57 0.80
C TYR A 16 3.61 3.13 1.71
N VAL A 17 2.68 2.28 2.10
CA VAL A 17 1.54 2.66 2.95
C VAL A 17 1.68 1.98 4.31
N HIS A 18 1.59 2.76 5.37
CA HIS A 18 1.56 2.26 6.74
C HIS A 18 0.11 2.11 7.20
N THR A 19 -0.23 0.91 7.67
CA THR A 19 -1.56 0.57 8.16
C THR A 19 -1.45 0.22 9.65
N PRO A 20 -1.83 1.14 10.55
CA PRO A 20 -1.49 1.00 11.98
C PRO A 20 -2.34 0.01 12.77
N SER A 21 -3.43 -0.50 12.21
CA SER A 21 -4.31 -1.44 12.93
C SER A 21 -4.94 -2.44 11.98
N ALA A 22 -5.42 -3.55 12.53
CA ALA A 22 -6.12 -4.57 11.74
C ALA A 22 -7.34 -4.00 11.00
N ALA A 23 -8.05 -3.06 11.62
CA ALA A 23 -9.20 -2.43 10.99
C ALA A 23 -8.78 -1.59 9.77
N THR A 24 -7.69 -0.84 9.87
CA THR A 24 -7.19 -0.05 8.75
C THR A 24 -6.63 -0.92 7.63
N VAL A 25 -5.96 -2.02 7.98
CA VAL A 25 -5.48 -2.99 6.99
C VAL A 25 -6.62 -3.55 6.16
N LYS A 26 -7.67 -3.99 6.83
CA LYS A 26 -8.84 -4.57 6.16
C LYS A 26 -9.48 -3.58 5.22
N ASP A 27 -9.65 -2.35 5.66
CA ASP A 27 -10.24 -1.29 4.86
C ASP A 27 -9.35 -0.93 3.66
N PHE A 28 -8.05 -0.80 3.90
CA PHE A 28 -7.08 -0.52 2.85
C PHE A 28 -7.08 -1.60 1.76
N LEU A 29 -7.04 -2.87 2.15
CA LEU A 29 -7.02 -3.98 1.20
C LEU A 29 -8.31 -4.03 0.37
N ARG A 30 -9.44 -3.72 1.00
CA ARG A 30 -10.72 -3.64 0.28
C ARG A 30 -10.71 -2.55 -0.77
N HIS A 31 -10.19 -1.38 -0.43
CA HIS A 31 -10.07 -0.27 -1.38
C HIS A 31 -9.11 -0.60 -2.51
N ALA A 32 -7.96 -1.21 -2.20
CA ALA A 32 -6.98 -1.59 -3.21
C ALA A 32 -7.59 -2.61 -4.20
N GLU A 33 -8.28 -3.60 -3.68
CA GLU A 33 -8.94 -4.60 -4.53
C GLU A 33 -10.00 -3.97 -5.44
N LYS A 34 -10.78 -3.05 -4.91
CA LYS A 34 -11.82 -2.34 -5.66
C LYS A 34 -11.22 -1.51 -6.79
N GLU A 35 -10.02 -0.97 -6.61
CA GLU A 35 -9.35 -0.17 -7.62
C GLU A 35 -8.50 -1.01 -8.59
N GLY A 36 -8.51 -2.33 -8.48
CA GLY A 36 -7.86 -3.22 -9.43
C GLY A 36 -6.46 -3.69 -9.06
N PHE A 37 -6.01 -3.43 -7.83
CA PHE A 37 -4.72 -3.93 -7.37
C PHE A 37 -4.78 -5.44 -7.10
N LEU A 38 -3.71 -6.15 -7.45
CA LEU A 38 -3.53 -7.57 -7.16
C LEU A 38 -2.13 -7.79 -6.62
N PHE A 39 -1.96 -8.85 -5.81
CA PHE A 39 -0.63 -9.29 -5.45
C PHE A 39 0.10 -9.83 -6.68
N GLY A 40 1.44 -9.86 -6.62
CA GLY A 40 2.23 -10.31 -7.75
C GLY A 40 1.94 -11.74 -8.22
N ASP A 41 1.35 -12.57 -7.35
CA ASP A 41 0.90 -13.93 -7.70
C ASP A 41 -0.52 -13.97 -8.27
N GLY A 42 -1.15 -12.81 -8.48
CA GLY A 42 -2.50 -12.70 -9.02
C GLY A 42 -3.62 -12.82 -8.00
N LYS A 43 -3.30 -13.00 -6.73
CA LYS A 43 -4.32 -13.11 -5.68
C LYS A 43 -4.88 -11.75 -5.32
N ARG A 44 -6.15 -11.74 -4.90
CA ARG A 44 -6.82 -10.51 -4.47
C ARG A 44 -6.24 -10.02 -3.15
N PRO A 45 -6.16 -8.70 -2.94
CA PRO A 45 -5.64 -8.14 -1.68
C PRO A 45 -6.31 -8.69 -0.42
N THR A 46 -7.63 -8.85 -0.45
CA THR A 46 -8.38 -9.32 0.72
C THR A 46 -8.15 -10.79 1.06
N ASN A 47 -7.46 -11.55 0.20
CA ASN A 47 -7.17 -12.96 0.43
C ASN A 47 -5.83 -13.20 1.11
N LYS A 48 -5.08 -12.14 1.44
CA LYS A 48 -3.76 -12.28 2.04
C LYS A 48 -3.77 -11.93 3.52
N PRO A 49 -2.80 -12.45 4.30
CA PRO A 49 -2.66 -12.08 5.71
C PRO A 49 -2.39 -10.59 5.88
N PHE A 50 -2.69 -10.08 7.07
CA PHE A 50 -2.46 -8.69 7.39
C PHE A 50 -0.98 -8.39 7.61
N ASP A 51 -0.57 -7.17 7.23
CA ASP A 51 0.73 -6.62 7.51
C ASP A 51 0.56 -5.15 7.89
N ASP A 52 1.61 -4.56 8.46
CA ASP A 52 1.61 -3.15 8.83
C ASP A 52 2.01 -2.23 7.70
N TYR A 53 2.71 -2.75 6.71
CA TYR A 53 3.29 -1.97 5.62
C TYR A 53 3.05 -2.65 4.29
N TYR A 54 2.62 -1.87 3.30
CA TYR A 54 2.37 -2.34 1.96
C TYR A 54 3.07 -1.46 0.95
N ALA A 55 3.56 -2.05 -0.14
CA ALA A 55 4.10 -1.33 -1.28
C ALA A 55 3.12 -1.41 -2.44
N LEU A 56 2.86 -0.28 -3.07
CA LEU A 56 1.99 -0.17 -4.25
C LEU A 56 2.83 0.25 -5.44
N HIS A 57 2.60 -0.38 -6.58
CA HIS A 57 3.36 -0.17 -7.79
C HIS A 57 2.48 0.30 -8.94
N GLN A 58 3.08 0.97 -9.93
CA GLN A 58 2.36 1.54 -11.07
C GLN A 58 1.67 0.50 -11.95
N ASP A 59 2.12 -0.74 -11.93
CA ASP A 59 1.50 -1.84 -12.67
C ASP A 59 0.29 -2.41 -11.95
N LEU A 60 -0.18 -1.75 -10.89
CA LEU A 60 -1.30 -2.15 -10.06
C LEU A 60 -1.02 -3.42 -9.26
N THR A 61 0.23 -3.67 -8.91
CA THR A 61 0.59 -4.73 -7.97
C THR A 61 0.76 -4.16 -6.56
N ILE A 62 0.47 -5.01 -5.57
CA ILE A 62 0.60 -4.69 -4.16
C ILE A 62 1.44 -5.78 -3.50
N ASN A 63 2.36 -5.40 -2.61
CA ASN A 63 3.16 -6.33 -1.82
C ASN A 63 3.07 -5.96 -0.35
N TYR A 64 3.04 -6.96 0.53
CA TYR A 64 3.28 -6.70 1.94
C TYR A 64 4.78 -6.85 2.19
N ILE A 65 5.35 -5.91 2.93
CA ILE A 65 6.81 -5.74 2.99
C ILE A 65 7.39 -5.92 4.39
N GLY A 66 6.57 -6.15 5.38
CA GLY A 66 6.97 -6.56 6.72
C GLY A 66 8.07 -5.72 7.33
N PHE A 67 9.03 -6.40 7.95
CA PHE A 67 10.12 -5.76 8.69
C PHE A 67 11.03 -4.92 7.80
N VAL A 68 11.37 -5.41 6.62
CA VAL A 68 12.22 -4.67 5.68
C VAL A 68 11.55 -3.39 5.22
N GLY A 69 10.25 -3.47 4.92
CA GLY A 69 9.47 -2.31 4.56
C GLY A 69 9.36 -1.30 5.67
N ARG A 70 9.23 -1.76 6.92
CA ARG A 70 9.20 -0.90 8.08
C ARG A 70 10.49 -0.11 8.23
N LEU A 71 11.64 -0.76 8.08
CA LEU A 71 12.94 -0.10 8.14
C LEU A 71 13.06 0.96 7.06
N ARG A 72 12.68 0.65 5.84
CA ARG A 72 12.77 1.57 4.72
C ARG A 72 11.80 2.74 4.88
N PHE A 73 10.60 2.48 5.36
CA PHE A 73 9.59 3.52 5.62
C PHE A 73 10.11 4.54 6.63
N ASN A 74 10.86 4.10 7.63
CA ASN A 74 11.35 4.95 8.72
C ASN A 74 12.73 5.55 8.48
N SER A 75 13.36 5.29 7.33
CA SER A 75 14.76 5.67 7.08
C SER A 75 14.95 6.93 6.24
N ASN A 76 13.91 7.71 5.97
CA ASN A 76 13.96 8.89 5.08
C ASN A 76 14.47 8.57 3.68
N ASP A 77 14.13 7.40 3.16
CA ASP A 77 14.54 6.97 1.83
C ASP A 77 13.77 7.74 0.75
N ASP A 78 14.49 8.49 -0.07
CA ASP A 78 13.89 9.28 -1.16
C ASP A 78 13.43 8.41 -2.33
N GLY A 79 13.79 7.13 -2.35
CA GLY A 79 13.37 6.17 -3.38
C GLY A 79 11.95 5.69 -3.25
N ILE A 80 11.24 6.09 -2.18
CA ILE A 80 9.85 5.72 -1.96
C ILE A 80 9.03 6.92 -1.55
N LEU A 81 7.73 6.87 -1.83
CA LEU A 81 6.76 7.81 -1.29
C LEU A 81 6.12 7.17 -0.07
N ARG A 82 6.25 7.81 1.08
CA ARG A 82 5.70 7.30 2.35
C ARG A 82 4.33 7.91 2.60
N VAL A 83 3.35 7.06 2.87
CA VAL A 83 1.96 7.49 3.09
C VAL A 83 1.40 6.77 4.31
N GLU A 84 0.79 7.53 5.22
CA GLU A 84 -0.02 6.96 6.28
C GLU A 84 -1.42 6.67 5.73
N TYR A 85 -1.98 5.51 6.04
CA TYR A 85 -3.29 5.12 5.53
C TYR A 85 -4.35 6.20 5.79
N GLN A 86 -4.35 6.76 6.98
CA GLN A 86 -5.35 7.76 7.38
C GLN A 86 -5.31 9.02 6.51
N ASP A 87 -4.17 9.31 5.88
CA ASP A 87 -4.02 10.47 5.01
C ASP A 87 -4.59 10.24 3.61
N LEU A 88 -4.81 8.97 3.22
CA LEU A 88 -5.37 8.64 1.92
C LEU A 88 -6.86 8.97 1.81
N PHE A 89 -7.57 8.92 2.92
CA PHE A 89 -9.03 8.97 2.94
C PHE A 89 -9.59 10.13 3.75
N ARG A 90 -8.82 11.17 3.86
CA ARG A 90 -9.32 12.41 4.46
C ARG A 90 -10.26 13.14 3.55
#